data_5464416e4abeeb2e48ec90da9e108a9a
#
_entry.id   5464416e4abeeb2e48ec90da9e108a9a
#
_cell.length_a   1.000
_cell.length_b   1.000
_cell.length_c   1.000
_cell.angle_alpha   90.00
_cell.angle_beta   90.00
_cell.angle_gamma   90.00
#
_symmetry.space_group_name_H-M   'P 1'
#
loop_
_entity.id
_entity.type
_entity.pdbx_description
1 polymer ?
#
loop_
_entity_poly.entity_id
_entity_poly.type
_entity_poly.pdbx_seq_one_letter_code
_entity_poly.pdbx_strand_id
1 'polypeptide(L)'
;MVHWVKAGIVETRFEGDRVSEALGEAGIPFLIKSFLDTAYDGLYIPQKGWGAVLVPEEYLNEARKVISEVKNTFEEGVEDESDKFG
;
A
#
# COMPACT_ATOMS: atom_id res chain seq x y z
N MET A 1 -15.42 16.59 8.61
CA MET A 1 -13.99 16.65 8.34
C MET A 1 -13.43 15.23 8.23
N VAL A 2 -12.68 14.96 7.19
CA VAL A 2 -12.17 13.61 6.97
C VAL A 2 -10.93 13.39 7.85
N HIS A 3 -10.94 12.27 8.55
CA HIS A 3 -9.78 11.88 9.36
C HIS A 3 -9.04 10.76 8.63
N TRP A 4 -7.83 11.06 8.18
CA TRP A 4 -7.00 10.13 7.44
C TRP A 4 -6.22 9.23 8.38
N VAL A 5 -6.30 7.93 8.15
CA VAL A 5 -5.59 6.95 8.97
C VAL A 5 -4.78 6.01 8.08
N LYS A 6 -3.74 5.43 8.64
CA LYS A 6 -2.89 4.52 7.92
C LYS A 6 -3.57 3.16 7.79
N ALA A 7 -3.80 2.74 6.55
CA ALA A 7 -4.43 1.46 6.28
C ALA A 7 -3.40 0.35 6.06
N GLY A 8 -2.20 0.71 5.62
CA GLY A 8 -1.17 -0.26 5.38
C GLY A 8 0.09 0.36 4.83
N ILE A 9 1.09 -0.47 4.59
CA ILE A 9 2.37 -0.05 4.04
C ILE A 9 2.61 -0.82 2.76
N VAL A 10 3.08 -0.12 1.73
CA VAL A 10 3.47 -0.75 0.48
C VAL A 10 4.99 -0.81 0.43
N GLU A 11 5.53 -1.93 0.02
CA GLU A 11 6.97 -2.16 0.07
C GLU A 11 7.71 -1.68 -1.17
N THR A 12 7.01 -1.58 -2.29
CA THR A 12 7.62 -1.11 -3.53
C THR A 12 6.64 -0.19 -4.24
N ARG A 13 7.16 0.54 -5.21
CA ARG A 13 6.33 1.39 -6.03
C ARG A 13 5.29 0.57 -6.80
N PHE A 14 5.69 -0.61 -7.27
CA PHE A 14 4.77 -1.48 -7.98
C PHE A 14 3.61 -1.90 -7.11
N GLU A 15 3.90 -2.25 -5.87
CA GLU A 15 2.84 -2.61 -4.93
C GLU A 15 1.94 -1.42 -4.69
N GLY A 16 2.52 -0.23 -4.56
CA GLY A 16 1.75 1.00 -4.40
C GLY A 16 0.81 1.24 -5.57
N ASP A 17 1.30 1.03 -6.79
CA ASP A 17 0.47 1.20 -7.99
C ASP A 17 -0.68 0.20 -8.00
N ARG A 18 -0.41 -1.04 -7.63
CA ARG A 18 -1.45 -2.07 -7.58
C ARG A 18 -2.50 -1.75 -6.53
N VAL A 19 -2.06 -1.31 -5.36
CA VAL A 19 -2.98 -0.94 -4.30
C VAL A 19 -3.83 0.26 -4.72
N SER A 20 -3.21 1.24 -5.36
CA SER A 20 -3.93 2.41 -5.86
C SER A 20 -5.03 2.02 -6.83
N GLU A 21 -4.71 1.14 -7.76
CA GLU A 21 -5.66 0.68 -8.75
C GLU A 21 -6.81 -0.06 -8.08
N ALA A 22 -6.51 -0.95 -7.15
CA ALA A 22 -7.53 -1.72 -6.47
C ALA A 22 -8.44 -0.86 -5.61
N LEU A 23 -7.87 0.10 -4.89
CA LEU A 23 -8.66 1.01 -4.07
C LEU A 23 -9.55 1.91 -4.94
N GLY A 24 -9.01 2.36 -6.08
CA GLY A 24 -9.79 3.15 -7.01
C GLY A 24 -10.97 2.37 -7.56
N GLU A 25 -10.77 1.11 -7.89
CA GLU A 25 -11.86 0.26 -8.38
C GLU A 25 -12.92 0.01 -7.32
N ALA A 26 -12.50 -0.07 -6.06
CA ALA A 26 -13.42 -0.26 -4.95
C ALA A 26 -14.14 1.02 -4.55
N GLY A 27 -13.77 2.14 -5.15
CA GLY A 27 -14.39 3.43 -4.82
C GLY A 27 -13.93 3.99 -3.48
N ILE A 28 -12.75 3.60 -3.01
CA ILE A 28 -12.23 4.04 -1.73
C ILE A 28 -11.26 5.20 -1.94
N PRO A 29 -11.51 6.36 -1.34
CA PRO A 29 -10.55 7.47 -1.40
C PRO A 29 -9.25 7.06 -0.71
N PHE A 30 -8.11 7.44 -1.25
CA PHE A 30 -6.84 7.08 -0.65
C PHE A 30 -5.76 8.11 -0.98
N LEU A 31 -4.69 8.08 -0.18
CA LEU A 31 -3.47 8.82 -0.43
C LEU A 31 -2.33 7.87 -0.17
N ILE A 32 -1.30 7.92 -1.02
CA ILE A 32 -0.09 7.16 -0.77
C ILE A 32 1.02 8.16 -0.52
N LYS A 33 1.62 8.06 0.66
CA LYS A 33 2.68 8.96 1.05
C LYS A 33 4.00 8.23 1.09
N SER A 34 4.89 8.62 0.21
CA SER A 34 6.20 8.01 0.11
C SER A 34 7.07 8.39 1.31
N PHE A 35 7.83 7.43 1.81
CA PHE A 35 8.75 7.70 2.91
C PHE A 35 9.90 8.61 2.50
N LEU A 36 10.16 8.69 1.20
CA LEU A 36 11.18 9.62 0.70
C LEU A 36 10.78 11.07 0.95
N ASP A 37 9.50 11.36 0.85
CA ASP A 37 9.00 12.72 1.11
C ASP A 37 9.24 13.10 2.56
N THR A 38 9.12 12.15 3.46
CA THR A 38 9.33 12.38 4.87
C THR A 38 10.79 12.70 5.17
N ALA A 39 11.71 12.10 4.41
CA ALA A 39 13.13 12.31 4.60
C ALA A 39 13.55 13.75 4.32
N TYR A 40 12.85 14.44 3.46
CA TYR A 40 13.16 15.85 3.14
C TYR A 40 12.95 16.80 4.30
N ASP A 41 12.17 16.40 5.26
CA ASP A 41 11.89 17.26 6.42
C ASP A 41 13.00 17.20 7.47
N GLY A 42 14.08 16.50 7.16
CA GLY A 42 15.20 16.39 8.07
C GLY A 42 15.04 15.33 9.14
N LEU A 43 13.97 14.58 9.05
CA LEU A 43 13.71 13.51 9.98
C LEU A 43 13.81 12.19 9.24
N TYR A 44 15.02 11.70 9.10
CA TYR A 44 15.20 10.42 8.44
C TYR A 44 15.04 9.30 9.46
N ILE A 45 13.99 8.54 9.31
CA ILE A 45 13.76 7.36 10.13
C ILE A 45 13.79 6.16 9.18
N PRO A 46 14.77 5.28 9.31
CA PRO A 46 14.81 4.09 8.45
C PRO A 46 13.56 3.26 8.68
N GLN A 47 12.79 3.06 7.64
CA GLN A 47 11.59 2.24 7.71
C GLN A 47 11.61 1.23 6.58
N LYS A 48 11.09 0.07 6.88
CA LYS A 48 10.87 -0.91 5.82
C LYS A 48 9.69 -0.45 4.99
N GLY A 49 9.83 -0.59 3.69
CA GLY A 49 8.76 -0.25 2.79
C GLY A 49 9.02 1.03 2.03
N TRP A 50 8.17 1.26 1.07
CA TRP A 50 8.29 2.41 0.18
C TRP A 50 7.39 3.56 0.60
N GLY A 51 6.21 3.25 1.09
CA GLY A 51 5.27 4.29 1.49
C GLY A 51 4.11 3.76 2.30
N ALA A 52 3.31 4.68 2.80
CA ALA A 52 2.13 4.36 3.59
C ALA A 52 0.87 4.71 2.81
N VAL A 53 -0.16 3.87 2.97
CA VAL A 53 -1.46 4.10 2.36
C VAL A 53 -2.38 4.70 3.43
N LEU A 54 -2.95 5.85 3.13
CA LEU A 54 -3.86 6.55 4.02
C LEU A 54 -5.25 6.55 3.42
N VAL A 55 -6.25 6.30 4.26
CA VAL A 55 -7.65 6.34 3.84
C VAL A 55 -8.46 7.04 4.91
N PRO A 56 -9.67 7.54 4.58
CA PRO A 56 -10.56 8.05 5.61
C PRO A 56 -10.89 6.92 6.59
N GLU A 57 -10.99 7.27 7.86
CA GLU A 57 -11.22 6.29 8.91
C GLU A 57 -12.41 5.38 8.63
N GLU A 58 -13.45 5.90 8.06
CA GLU A 58 -14.65 5.12 7.75
C GLU A 58 -14.42 4.02 6.73
N TYR A 59 -13.35 4.12 5.95
CA TYR A 59 -13.02 3.12 4.93
C TYR A 59 -11.91 2.18 5.38
N LEU A 60 -11.45 2.32 6.61
CA LEU A 60 -10.28 1.58 7.06
C LEU A 60 -10.41 0.07 6.90
N ASN A 61 -11.53 -0.50 7.31
CA ASN A 61 -11.72 -1.95 7.22
C ASN A 61 -11.73 -2.44 5.80
N GLU A 62 -12.45 -1.72 4.93
CA GLU A 62 -12.52 -2.10 3.52
C GLU A 62 -11.16 -1.96 2.85
N ALA A 63 -10.45 -0.88 3.16
CA ALA A 63 -9.14 -0.65 2.60
C ALA A 63 -8.16 -1.74 3.01
N ARG A 64 -8.21 -2.17 4.25
CA ARG A 64 -7.35 -3.24 4.72
C ARG A 64 -7.58 -4.54 3.98
N LYS A 65 -8.85 -4.84 3.70
CA LYS A 65 -9.18 -6.03 2.92
C LYS A 65 -8.61 -5.95 1.51
N VAL A 66 -8.79 -4.81 0.87
CA VAL A 66 -8.29 -4.61 -0.48
C VAL A 66 -6.77 -4.74 -0.52
N ILE A 67 -6.10 -4.08 0.41
CA ILE A 67 -4.64 -4.13 0.47
C ILE A 67 -4.16 -5.56 0.70
N SER A 68 -4.81 -6.27 1.60
CA SER A 68 -4.45 -7.65 1.88
C SER A 68 -4.59 -8.54 0.65
N GLU A 69 -5.66 -8.36 -0.11
CA GLU A 69 -5.88 -9.13 -1.32
C GLU A 69 -4.80 -8.84 -2.37
N VAL A 70 -4.44 -7.58 -2.52
CA VAL A 70 -3.39 -7.19 -3.46
C VAL A 70 -2.07 -7.84 -3.06
N LYS A 71 -1.74 -7.79 -1.79
CA LYS A 71 -0.49 -8.37 -1.30
C LYS A 71 -0.45 -9.88 -1.49
N ASN A 72 -1.55 -10.54 -1.19
CA ASN A 72 -1.62 -11.99 -1.38
C ASN A 72 -1.47 -12.38 -2.84
N THR A 73 -2.15 -11.66 -3.71
CA THR A 73 -2.06 -11.92 -5.14
C THR A 73 -0.65 -11.67 -5.67
N PHE A 74 -0.03 -10.61 -5.18
CA PHE A 74 1.32 -10.25 -5.60
C PHE A 74 2.32 -11.33 -5.17
N GLU A 75 2.22 -11.78 -3.93
CA GLU A 75 3.10 -12.82 -3.42
C GLU A 75 2.90 -14.15 -4.13
N GLU A 76 1.64 -14.52 -4.37
CA GLU A 76 1.34 -15.74 -5.09
C GLU A 76 1.89 -15.71 -6.51
N GLY A 77 1.80 -14.55 -7.15
CA GLY A 77 2.35 -14.39 -8.48
C GLY A 77 3.86 -14.61 -8.51
N VAL A 78 4.55 -14.06 -7.52
CA VAL A 78 6.00 -14.20 -7.43
C VAL A 78 6.37 -15.65 -7.13
N GLU A 79 5.66 -16.29 -6.23
CA GLU A 79 5.91 -17.68 -5.89
C GLU A 79 5.68 -18.60 -7.07
N ASP A 80 4.62 -18.36 -7.82
CA ASP A 80 4.31 -19.16 -9.00
C ASP A 80 5.43 -19.05 -10.02
N GLU A 81 5.98 -17.89 -10.21
CA GLU A 81 7.08 -17.71 -11.13
C GLU A 81 8.31 -18.45 -10.66
N SER A 82 8.58 -18.41 -9.37
CA SER A 82 9.71 -19.14 -8.80
C SER A 82 9.56 -20.63 -9.01
N ASP A 83 8.37 -21.16 -8.82
CA ASP A 83 8.10 -22.57 -9.00
C ASP A 83 8.30 -23.01 -10.44
N LYS A 84 7.91 -22.16 -11.38
CA LYS A 84 8.05 -22.48 -12.78
C LYS A 84 9.51 -22.59 -13.21
N PHE A 85 10.34 -21.76 -12.62
CA PHE A 85 11.75 -21.75 -12.96
C PHE A 85 12.60 -22.61 -12.05
N GLY A 86 12.05 -22.97 -10.92
CA GLY A 86 12.73 -23.85 -9.98
C GLY A 86 12.54 -25.29 -10.31
#